data_a97a900324e9161426836b20b7818996
#
_entry.id   a97a900324e9161426836b20b7818996
#
_cell.length_a   1.000
_cell.length_b   1.000
_cell.length_c   1.000
_cell.angle_alpha   90.00
_cell.angle_beta   90.00
_cell.angle_gamma   90.00
#
_symmetry.space_group_name_H-M   'P 1'
#
loop_
_entity.id
_entity.type
_entity.pdbx_description
1 polymer ?
#
loop_
_entity_poly.entity_id
_entity_poly.type
_entity_poly.pdbx_seq_one_letter_code
_entity_poly.pdbx_strand_id
1 'polypeptide(L)'
;PGQGLGAVSDAETPILEPVLNYRVDCDADPHTLLKALQTLEGEDPQLHVNWRDDLGEVHVQLMGEVQLEILQNILQERFKLAVTFSEGGILYKETLTAAVEGIGHYEPLRHYAEVHLLLEPGLRGSGVQLAADCPPDSLAENWQRLVLTHLAERTHPGVLIGAPLTDVKITLAAGRAHQKHTEGGDFRQATYRAVRQGLRMAEAKNAVQLLEPWYEFTLELPADCLGRAMADVQRMCGSFEAPETSGGTVRLTGRLPVATARGYAREVAAYTHGLGRWAVLPAGYDACHNADEIVSAAEIGRASCRERV
;
A
#
# COMPACT_ATOMS: atom_id res chain seq x y z
N PRO A 1 13.75 17.25 1.86
CA PRO A 1 12.75 18.06 2.54
C PRO A 1 12.27 17.39 3.83
N GLY A 2 11.77 18.20 4.79
CA GLY A 2 11.25 17.69 6.08
C GLY A 2 12.30 17.41 7.15
N GLN A 3 13.57 17.39 6.84
CA GLN A 3 14.64 17.20 7.83
C GLN A 3 14.90 18.50 8.61
N GLY A 4 14.87 18.43 9.94
CA GLY A 4 15.18 19.57 10.81
C GLY A 4 16.67 19.93 10.77
N LEU A 5 16.99 21.21 10.88
CA LEU A 5 18.36 21.69 10.94
C LEU A 5 18.65 22.34 12.30
N GLY A 6 19.73 21.93 12.93
CA GLY A 6 20.14 22.44 14.24
C GLY A 6 19.20 22.03 15.37
N ALA A 7 18.51 23.00 15.99
CA ALA A 7 17.57 22.76 17.08
C ALA A 7 16.10 22.55 16.66
N VAL A 8 15.84 22.56 15.35
CA VAL A 8 14.49 22.36 14.79
C VAL A 8 14.29 20.85 14.62
N SER A 9 13.14 20.34 15.10
CA SER A 9 12.74 18.95 14.88
C SER A 9 12.41 18.69 13.41
N ASP A 10 12.51 17.45 12.99
CA ASP A 10 12.04 17.02 11.67
C ASP A 10 10.55 17.34 11.51
N ALA A 11 10.13 17.60 10.26
CA ALA A 11 8.72 17.77 9.96
C ALA A 11 7.98 16.44 10.22
N GLU A 12 6.70 16.56 10.58
CA GLU A 12 5.83 15.38 10.68
C GLU A 12 5.76 14.68 9.31
N THR A 13 5.73 13.36 9.33
CA THR A 13 5.54 12.56 8.11
C THR A 13 4.21 12.95 7.44
N PRO A 14 4.15 13.07 6.12
CA PRO A 14 2.91 13.38 5.43
C PRO A 14 1.82 12.38 5.80
N ILE A 15 0.64 12.89 6.17
CA ILE A 15 -0.51 12.05 6.54
C ILE A 15 -1.08 11.32 5.32
N LEU A 16 -0.83 11.86 4.12
CA LEU A 16 -1.37 11.33 2.86
C LEU A 16 -0.36 10.39 2.21
N GLU A 17 -0.76 9.13 2.02
CA GLU A 17 0.01 8.14 1.27
C GLU A 17 -0.42 8.12 -0.20
N PRO A 18 0.51 7.87 -1.15
CA PRO A 18 0.15 7.64 -2.55
C PRO A 18 -0.76 6.42 -2.68
N VAL A 19 -1.72 6.52 -3.60
CA VAL A 19 -2.73 5.46 -3.83
C VAL A 19 -2.72 4.89 -5.25
N LEU A 20 -2.01 5.55 -6.16
CA LEU A 20 -1.89 5.18 -7.56
C LEU A 20 -0.43 4.90 -7.93
N ASN A 21 -0.20 3.88 -8.73
CA ASN A 21 1.11 3.48 -9.24
C ASN A 21 1.10 3.54 -10.77
N TYR A 22 2.02 4.29 -11.36
CA TYR A 22 2.15 4.45 -12.80
C TYR A 22 3.53 4.00 -13.27
N ARG A 23 3.58 3.22 -14.35
CA ARG A 23 4.81 3.00 -15.08
C ARG A 23 5.12 4.24 -15.90
N VAL A 24 6.37 4.64 -15.91
CA VAL A 24 6.87 5.79 -16.68
C VAL A 24 7.64 5.27 -17.87
N ASP A 25 7.14 5.55 -19.07
CA ASP A 25 7.79 5.18 -20.32
C ASP A 25 8.50 6.42 -20.90
N CYS A 26 9.73 6.25 -21.38
CA CYS A 26 10.55 7.29 -21.98
C CYS A 26 11.41 6.70 -23.10
N ASP A 27 11.67 7.48 -24.16
CA ASP A 27 12.57 7.06 -25.24
C ASP A 27 14.06 7.09 -24.83
N ALA A 28 14.38 7.73 -23.69
CA ALA A 28 15.73 7.76 -23.16
C ALA A 28 16.06 6.50 -22.35
N ASP A 29 17.36 6.34 -22.02
CA ASP A 29 17.80 5.23 -21.15
C ASP A 29 17.06 5.24 -19.79
N PRO A 30 16.51 4.09 -19.35
CA PRO A 30 15.75 3.99 -18.10
C PRO A 30 16.52 4.46 -16.85
N HIS A 31 17.84 4.30 -16.81
CA HIS A 31 18.65 4.78 -15.70
C HIS A 31 18.76 6.32 -15.68
N THR A 32 18.71 6.97 -16.83
CA THR A 32 18.67 8.44 -16.92
C THR A 32 17.33 8.95 -16.38
N LEU A 33 16.24 8.33 -16.75
CA LEU A 33 14.90 8.60 -16.21
C LEU A 33 14.86 8.38 -14.69
N LEU A 34 15.39 7.25 -14.21
CA LEU A 34 15.44 6.91 -12.79
C LEU A 34 16.17 7.99 -11.97
N LYS A 35 17.34 8.45 -12.44
CA LYS A 35 18.11 9.52 -11.77
C LYS A 35 17.34 10.84 -11.71
N ALA A 36 16.65 11.20 -12.78
CA ALA A 36 15.84 12.42 -12.83
C ALA A 36 14.70 12.34 -11.81
N LEU A 37 13.98 11.22 -11.77
CA LEU A 37 12.88 10.97 -10.83
C LEU A 37 13.37 10.91 -9.37
N GLN A 38 14.50 10.27 -9.09
CA GLN A 38 15.10 10.26 -7.74
C GLN A 38 15.51 11.67 -7.28
N THR A 39 15.92 12.53 -8.20
CA THR A 39 16.19 13.94 -7.86
C THR A 39 14.90 14.65 -7.44
N LEU A 40 13.80 14.40 -8.14
CA LEU A 40 12.49 14.96 -7.79
C LEU A 40 11.94 14.37 -6.49
N GLU A 41 12.11 13.06 -6.25
CA GLU A 41 11.76 12.41 -4.98
C GLU A 41 12.51 13.04 -3.79
N GLY A 42 13.77 13.44 -3.98
CA GLY A 42 14.53 14.21 -2.99
C GLY A 42 13.94 15.61 -2.71
N GLU A 43 13.23 16.20 -3.66
CA GLU A 43 12.55 17.50 -3.53
C GLU A 43 11.12 17.36 -2.96
N ASP A 44 10.40 16.31 -3.37
CA ASP A 44 9.03 15.99 -2.95
C ASP A 44 8.97 14.59 -2.31
N PRO A 45 8.91 14.50 -0.96
CA PRO A 45 8.84 13.22 -0.26
C PRO A 45 7.56 12.40 -0.52
N GLN A 46 6.53 13.01 -1.12
CA GLN A 46 5.29 12.32 -1.49
C GLN A 46 5.39 11.59 -2.83
N LEU A 47 6.41 11.90 -3.62
CA LEU A 47 6.74 11.16 -4.83
C LEU A 47 7.56 9.93 -4.45
N HIS A 48 7.01 8.75 -4.61
CA HIS A 48 7.74 7.50 -4.41
C HIS A 48 8.15 6.90 -5.75
N VAL A 49 9.45 6.78 -5.96
CA VAL A 49 10.05 6.21 -7.16
C VAL A 49 10.49 4.77 -6.90
N ASN A 50 10.01 3.84 -7.68
CA ASN A 50 10.31 2.43 -7.55
C ASN A 50 10.90 1.87 -8.85
N TRP A 51 12.10 1.30 -8.74
CA TRP A 51 12.74 0.56 -9.83
C TRP A 51 12.39 -0.92 -9.75
N ARG A 52 11.86 -1.46 -10.85
CA ARG A 52 11.53 -2.88 -10.99
C ARG A 52 12.66 -3.57 -11.77
N ASP A 53 13.62 -4.15 -11.03
CA ASP A 53 14.78 -4.86 -11.62
C ASP A 53 14.35 -6.01 -12.55
N ASP A 54 13.27 -6.71 -12.20
CA ASP A 54 12.72 -7.85 -12.93
C ASP A 54 12.17 -7.49 -14.32
N LEU A 55 11.73 -6.26 -14.49
CA LEU A 55 11.12 -5.75 -15.74
C LEU A 55 11.97 -4.66 -16.41
N GLY A 56 12.94 -4.09 -15.73
CA GLY A 56 13.71 -2.93 -16.20
C GLY A 56 12.85 -1.67 -16.34
N GLU A 57 11.82 -1.52 -15.47
CA GLU A 57 10.83 -0.44 -15.54
C GLU A 57 10.94 0.51 -14.35
N VAL A 58 10.66 1.80 -14.61
CA VAL A 58 10.52 2.81 -13.58
C VAL A 58 9.05 3.04 -13.27
N HIS A 59 8.69 2.97 -11.99
CA HIS A 59 7.35 3.24 -11.50
C HIS A 59 7.35 4.42 -10.56
N VAL A 60 6.29 5.22 -10.61
CA VAL A 60 6.05 6.34 -9.67
C VAL A 60 4.71 6.15 -8.98
N GLN A 61 4.67 6.46 -7.68
CA GLN A 61 3.45 6.40 -6.89
C GLN A 61 2.99 7.83 -6.59
N LEU A 62 1.72 8.10 -6.86
CA LEU A 62 1.10 9.43 -6.80
C LEU A 62 -0.25 9.37 -6.10
N MET A 63 -0.74 10.52 -5.63
CA MET A 63 -2.06 10.62 -5.00
C MET A 63 -3.20 10.82 -6.01
N GLY A 64 -2.91 11.35 -7.20
CA GLY A 64 -3.95 11.64 -8.19
C GLY A 64 -3.39 11.99 -9.57
N GLU A 65 -4.31 12.02 -10.55
CA GLU A 65 -3.96 12.25 -11.97
C GLU A 65 -3.37 13.63 -12.27
N VAL A 66 -3.72 14.66 -11.49
CA VAL A 66 -3.19 16.03 -11.68
C VAL A 66 -1.67 16.07 -11.49
N GLN A 67 -1.14 15.25 -10.58
CA GLN A 67 0.30 15.16 -10.37
C GLN A 67 1.05 14.59 -11.58
N LEU A 68 0.41 13.78 -12.43
CA LEU A 68 1.01 13.25 -13.66
C LEU A 68 1.34 14.38 -14.65
N GLU A 69 0.41 15.29 -14.87
CA GLU A 69 0.61 16.42 -15.78
C GLU A 69 1.74 17.33 -15.29
N ILE A 70 1.77 17.60 -13.98
CA ILE A 70 2.83 18.38 -13.35
C ILE A 70 4.18 17.68 -13.50
N LEU A 71 4.26 16.38 -13.19
CA LEU A 71 5.48 15.59 -13.28
C LEU A 71 5.98 15.51 -14.72
N GLN A 72 5.08 15.32 -15.70
CA GLN A 72 5.41 15.31 -17.12
C GLN A 72 6.04 16.64 -17.56
N ASN A 73 5.45 17.77 -17.17
CA ASN A 73 5.96 19.09 -17.48
C ASN A 73 7.35 19.34 -16.86
N ILE A 74 7.51 18.97 -15.58
CA ILE A 74 8.81 19.12 -14.89
C ILE A 74 9.90 18.28 -15.56
N LEU A 75 9.62 17.03 -15.91
CA LEU A 75 10.58 16.15 -16.60
C LEU A 75 10.95 16.71 -17.97
N GLN A 76 9.99 17.22 -18.72
CA GLN A 76 10.24 17.85 -20.01
C GLN A 76 11.01 19.15 -19.89
N GLU A 77 10.69 20.04 -18.95
CA GLU A 77 11.31 21.36 -18.82
C GLU A 77 12.72 21.31 -18.22
N ARG A 78 12.88 20.58 -17.11
CA ARG A 78 14.14 20.52 -16.36
C ARG A 78 15.14 19.50 -16.90
N PHE A 79 14.65 18.31 -17.28
CA PHE A 79 15.49 17.17 -17.65
C PHE A 79 15.48 16.88 -19.16
N LYS A 80 14.62 17.57 -19.93
CA LYS A 80 14.43 17.37 -21.39
C LYS A 80 14.02 15.94 -21.74
N LEU A 81 13.31 15.28 -20.83
CA LEU A 81 12.77 13.94 -21.00
C LEU A 81 11.29 14.02 -21.37
N ALA A 82 10.96 13.53 -22.56
CA ALA A 82 9.55 13.31 -22.95
C ALA A 82 9.10 11.98 -22.37
N VAL A 83 8.12 12.01 -21.48
CA VAL A 83 7.62 10.82 -20.79
C VAL A 83 6.13 10.59 -21.07
N THR A 84 5.72 9.34 -21.04
CA THR A 84 4.33 8.92 -21.03
C THR A 84 4.09 8.01 -19.83
N PHE A 85 2.85 7.99 -19.34
CA PHE A 85 2.47 7.17 -18.21
C PHE A 85 1.51 6.06 -18.67
N SER A 86 1.69 4.86 -18.12
CA SER A 86 0.74 3.76 -18.32
C SER A 86 -0.61 4.07 -17.69
N GLU A 87 -1.62 3.22 -17.95
CA GLU A 87 -2.81 3.19 -17.12
C GLU A 87 -2.39 2.86 -15.68
N GLY A 88 -2.66 3.77 -14.74
CA GLY A 88 -2.22 3.63 -13.36
C GLY A 88 -2.81 2.39 -12.67
N GLY A 89 -2.00 1.65 -11.95
CA GLY A 89 -2.42 0.57 -11.06
C GLY A 89 -2.89 1.11 -9.70
N ILE A 90 -3.78 0.38 -9.05
CA ILE A 90 -4.15 0.63 -7.65
C ILE A 90 -3.10 0.03 -6.73
N LEU A 91 -2.72 0.75 -5.70
CA LEU A 91 -1.87 0.25 -4.63
C LEU A 91 -2.74 -0.48 -3.61
N TYR A 92 -2.81 -1.80 -3.71
CA TYR A 92 -3.49 -2.64 -2.74
C TYR A 92 -2.62 -2.88 -1.51
N LYS A 93 -3.26 -3.23 -0.39
CA LYS A 93 -2.63 -3.75 0.83
C LYS A 93 -3.34 -5.05 1.26
N GLU A 94 -2.70 -5.83 2.12
CA GLU A 94 -3.30 -7.04 2.70
C GLU A 94 -3.32 -6.94 4.22
N THR A 95 -4.35 -7.52 4.84
CA THR A 95 -4.46 -7.57 6.31
C THR A 95 -5.06 -8.90 6.76
N LEU A 96 -5.08 -9.12 8.07
CA LEU A 96 -5.68 -10.28 8.69
C LEU A 96 -7.07 -9.95 9.24
N THR A 97 -7.97 -10.93 9.25
CA THR A 97 -9.30 -10.86 9.88
C THR A 97 -9.41 -11.73 11.13
N ALA A 98 -8.45 -12.63 11.36
CA ALA A 98 -8.37 -13.46 12.56
C ALA A 98 -6.92 -13.67 12.98
N ALA A 99 -6.72 -13.96 14.26
CA ALA A 99 -5.41 -14.25 14.81
C ALA A 99 -4.88 -15.61 14.32
N VAL A 100 -3.60 -15.66 14.01
CA VAL A 100 -2.88 -16.88 13.61
C VAL A 100 -1.50 -16.93 14.25
N GLU A 101 -1.01 -18.13 14.53
CA GLU A 101 0.36 -18.36 14.93
C GLU A 101 1.19 -18.71 13.70
N GLY A 102 2.37 -18.06 13.59
CA GLY A 102 3.36 -18.36 12.59
C GLY A 102 4.63 -18.91 13.23
N ILE A 103 5.10 -20.07 12.76
CA ILE A 103 6.28 -20.74 13.29
C ILE A 103 7.36 -20.76 12.23
N GLY A 104 8.54 -20.26 12.57
CA GLY A 104 9.72 -20.26 11.72
C GLY A 104 10.84 -21.06 12.34
N HIS A 105 11.27 -22.07 11.66
CA HIS A 105 12.40 -22.90 12.06
C HIS A 105 13.50 -22.86 11.01
N TYR A 106 14.74 -22.64 11.44
CA TYR A 106 15.93 -22.62 10.60
C TYR A 106 17.02 -23.47 11.23
N GLU A 107 17.29 -24.64 10.63
CA GLU A 107 18.22 -25.65 11.15
C GLU A 107 19.04 -26.30 10.01
N PRO A 108 19.81 -25.54 9.21
CA PRO A 108 20.83 -26.14 8.37
C PRO A 108 22.02 -26.61 9.22
N LEU A 109 22.95 -27.35 8.63
CA LEU A 109 24.11 -27.90 9.34
C LEU A 109 24.86 -26.82 10.17
N ARG A 110 24.94 -27.01 11.49
CA ARG A 110 25.54 -26.11 12.48
C ARG A 110 24.86 -24.76 12.67
N HIS A 111 23.58 -24.65 12.31
CA HIS A 111 22.77 -23.48 12.58
C HIS A 111 21.44 -23.88 13.24
N TYR A 112 20.91 -23.03 14.11
CA TYR A 112 19.62 -23.28 14.75
C TYR A 112 18.96 -21.97 15.18
N ALA A 113 17.74 -21.73 14.75
CA ALA A 113 16.88 -20.71 15.30
C ALA A 113 15.39 -21.12 15.14
N GLU A 114 14.62 -20.84 16.18
CA GLU A 114 13.16 -21.05 16.18
C GLU A 114 12.46 -19.79 16.68
N VAL A 115 11.40 -19.37 16.00
CA VAL A 115 10.63 -18.16 16.26
C VAL A 115 9.15 -18.48 16.15
N HIS A 116 8.38 -18.13 17.16
CA HIS A 116 6.93 -18.20 17.21
C HIS A 116 6.36 -16.79 17.23
N LEU A 117 5.55 -16.44 16.25
CA LEU A 117 4.91 -15.15 16.12
C LEU A 117 3.39 -15.32 16.20
N LEU A 118 2.77 -14.52 17.04
CA LEU A 118 1.32 -14.33 17.01
C LEU A 118 1.02 -13.13 16.11
N LEU A 119 0.28 -13.37 15.03
CA LEU A 119 -0.17 -12.34 14.11
C LEU A 119 -1.66 -12.08 14.36
N GLU A 120 -2.02 -10.87 14.72
CA GLU A 120 -3.38 -10.48 15.10
C GLU A 120 -3.85 -9.32 14.22
N PRO A 121 -5.16 -9.24 13.88
CA PRO A 121 -5.71 -8.07 13.20
C PRO A 121 -5.49 -6.81 14.06
N GLY A 122 -5.04 -5.74 13.44
CA GLY A 122 -4.94 -4.41 14.02
C GLY A 122 -6.12 -3.51 13.66
N LEU A 123 -6.13 -2.30 14.21
CA LEU A 123 -7.10 -1.27 13.80
C LEU A 123 -6.76 -0.75 12.40
N ARG A 124 -7.76 -0.33 11.64
CA ARG A 124 -7.54 0.28 10.33
C ARG A 124 -6.65 1.51 10.44
N GLY A 125 -5.62 1.59 9.59
CA GLY A 125 -4.64 2.65 9.59
C GLY A 125 -3.56 2.53 10.66
N SER A 126 -3.53 1.43 11.44
CA SER A 126 -2.50 1.23 12.48
C SER A 126 -1.15 0.73 11.93
N GLY A 127 -1.11 0.33 10.66
CA GLY A 127 0.09 -0.23 10.06
C GLY A 127 0.52 -1.56 10.68
N VAL A 128 1.81 -1.85 10.66
CA VAL A 128 2.38 -3.03 11.31
C VAL A 128 2.90 -2.66 12.70
N GLN A 129 2.28 -3.22 13.73
CA GLN A 129 2.69 -3.04 15.13
C GLN A 129 3.51 -4.24 15.59
N LEU A 130 4.62 -3.99 16.26
CA LEU A 130 5.53 -5.03 16.74
C LEU A 130 5.56 -5.07 18.27
N ALA A 131 5.50 -6.26 18.85
CA ALA A 131 5.58 -6.49 20.27
C ALA A 131 6.37 -7.76 20.60
N ALA A 132 6.86 -7.87 21.81
CA ALA A 132 7.43 -9.09 22.38
C ALA A 132 6.70 -9.42 23.68
N ASP A 133 6.23 -10.67 23.77
CA ASP A 133 5.66 -11.27 24.98
C ASP A 133 6.29 -12.66 25.16
N CYS A 134 7.63 -12.70 25.11
CA CYS A 134 8.42 -13.91 25.19
C CYS A 134 9.21 -13.89 26.50
N PRO A 135 9.08 -14.92 27.36
CA PRO A 135 9.87 -15.01 28.58
C PRO A 135 11.38 -15.05 28.27
N PRO A 136 12.23 -14.32 29.03
CA PRO A 136 13.68 -14.33 28.82
C PRO A 136 14.32 -15.72 28.95
N ASP A 137 13.70 -16.60 29.71
CA ASP A 137 14.14 -18.00 29.87
C ASP A 137 13.89 -18.85 28.59
N SER A 138 12.90 -18.48 27.80
CA SER A 138 12.63 -19.10 26.49
C SER A 138 13.58 -18.59 25.42
N LEU A 139 13.74 -17.27 25.35
CA LEU A 139 14.64 -16.61 24.40
C LEU A 139 15.26 -15.38 25.07
N ALA A 140 16.58 -15.30 25.14
CA ALA A 140 17.27 -14.17 25.73
C ALA A 140 16.93 -12.84 25.03
N GLU A 141 16.83 -11.74 25.78
CA GLU A 141 16.37 -10.43 25.31
C GLU A 141 17.14 -9.87 24.10
N ASN A 142 18.44 -10.17 23.98
CA ASN A 142 19.23 -9.75 22.82
C ASN A 142 18.70 -10.38 21.52
N TRP A 143 18.27 -11.64 21.55
CA TRP A 143 17.66 -12.33 20.42
C TRP A 143 16.25 -11.82 20.17
N GLN A 144 15.47 -11.54 21.21
CA GLN A 144 14.13 -10.94 21.05
C GLN A 144 14.22 -9.59 20.30
N ARG A 145 15.15 -8.72 20.73
CA ARG A 145 15.40 -7.44 20.04
C ARG A 145 15.82 -7.63 18.58
N LEU A 146 16.64 -8.64 18.29
CA LEU A 146 17.06 -8.95 16.94
C LEU A 146 15.87 -9.41 16.06
N VAL A 147 14.98 -10.27 16.60
CA VAL A 147 13.75 -10.68 15.88
C VAL A 147 12.89 -9.46 15.56
N LEU A 148 12.65 -8.55 16.52
CA LEU A 148 11.89 -7.32 16.28
C LEU A 148 12.56 -6.43 15.22
N THR A 149 13.90 -6.33 15.23
CA THR A 149 14.65 -5.61 14.19
C THR A 149 14.41 -6.23 12.81
N HIS A 150 14.46 -7.56 12.71
CA HIS A 150 14.20 -8.26 11.43
C HIS A 150 12.75 -8.14 10.96
N LEU A 151 11.78 -7.99 11.87
CA LEU A 151 10.41 -7.68 11.51
C LEU A 151 10.26 -6.24 10.99
N ALA A 152 11.00 -5.28 11.56
CA ALA A 152 10.94 -3.88 11.19
C ALA A 152 11.74 -3.52 9.92
N GLU A 153 12.80 -4.27 9.59
CA GLU A 153 13.75 -3.90 8.52
C GLU A 153 13.19 -3.98 7.10
N ARG A 154 12.00 -4.58 6.92
CA ARG A 154 11.39 -4.72 5.60
C ARG A 154 9.87 -4.74 5.64
N THR A 155 9.26 -4.35 4.53
CA THR A 155 7.83 -4.57 4.29
C THR A 155 7.57 -6.05 4.01
N HIS A 156 6.62 -6.64 4.72
CA HIS A 156 6.23 -8.04 4.53
C HIS A 156 5.17 -8.15 3.43
N PRO A 157 5.42 -8.93 2.37
CA PRO A 157 4.41 -9.17 1.34
C PRO A 157 3.32 -10.12 1.88
N GLY A 158 2.08 -9.82 1.55
CA GLY A 158 0.94 -10.68 1.80
C GLY A 158 0.95 -11.94 0.93
N VAL A 159 -0.12 -12.72 1.01
CA VAL A 159 -0.23 -14.03 0.34
C VAL A 159 -1.24 -14.06 -0.80
N LEU A 160 -2.23 -13.14 -0.82
CA LEU A 160 -3.24 -13.07 -1.86
C LEU A 160 -2.64 -12.62 -3.20
N ILE A 161 -2.17 -11.39 -3.25
CA ILE A 161 -1.55 -10.80 -4.45
C ILE A 161 -0.09 -10.40 -4.24
N GLY A 162 0.41 -10.53 -3.00
CA GLY A 162 1.75 -10.09 -2.59
C GLY A 162 1.81 -8.60 -2.25
N ALA A 163 0.67 -7.98 -2.03
CA ALA A 163 0.59 -6.59 -1.60
C ALA A 163 1.17 -6.43 -0.18
N PRO A 164 1.65 -5.23 0.19
CA PRO A 164 2.20 -4.98 1.53
C PRO A 164 1.20 -5.32 2.64
N LEU A 165 1.69 -6.03 3.67
CA LEU A 165 0.92 -6.31 4.89
C LEU A 165 0.74 -5.02 5.69
N THR A 166 -0.47 -4.78 6.20
CA THR A 166 -0.80 -3.63 7.04
C THR A 166 -1.87 -3.99 8.08
N ASP A 167 -2.06 -3.11 9.06
CA ASP A 167 -3.09 -3.26 10.10
C ASP A 167 -3.02 -4.60 10.81
N VAL A 168 -1.80 -4.97 11.22
CA VAL A 168 -1.49 -6.23 11.90
C VAL A 168 -0.60 -5.95 13.10
N LYS A 169 -0.90 -6.60 14.21
CA LYS A 169 0.03 -6.68 15.34
C LYS A 169 0.77 -8.02 15.27
N ILE A 170 2.10 -7.95 15.25
CA ILE A 170 2.99 -9.12 15.26
C ILE A 170 3.67 -9.18 16.63
N THR A 171 3.36 -10.19 17.42
CA THR A 171 3.92 -10.38 18.75
C THR A 171 4.85 -11.59 18.73
N LEU A 172 6.10 -11.41 19.15
CA LEU A 172 7.01 -12.53 19.42
C LEU A 172 6.53 -13.24 20.70
N ALA A 173 5.96 -14.44 20.56
CA ALA A 173 5.38 -15.21 21.65
C ALA A 173 6.39 -16.18 22.27
N ALA A 174 7.24 -16.82 21.46
CA ALA A 174 8.29 -17.72 21.92
C ALA A 174 9.43 -17.80 20.90
N GLY A 175 10.56 -18.33 21.34
CA GLY A 175 11.69 -18.61 20.45
C GLY A 175 12.72 -19.49 21.14
N ARG A 176 13.61 -20.07 20.35
CA ARG A 176 14.69 -20.90 20.87
C ARG A 176 15.99 -20.65 20.13
N ALA A 177 17.08 -20.53 20.87
CA ALA A 177 18.45 -20.48 20.39
C ALA A 177 19.24 -21.68 20.88
N HIS A 178 20.27 -22.06 20.14
CA HIS A 178 21.24 -23.08 20.57
C HIS A 178 22.57 -22.39 20.91
N GLN A 179 23.11 -22.65 22.10
CA GLN A 179 24.32 -21.95 22.63
C GLN A 179 25.54 -21.96 21.70
N LYS A 180 25.72 -23.01 20.87
CA LYS A 180 26.88 -23.19 19.99
C LYS A 180 26.57 -23.03 18.48
N HIS A 181 25.28 -22.98 18.12
CA HIS A 181 24.85 -23.10 16.73
C HIS A 181 23.88 -22.00 16.32
N THR A 182 23.71 -20.96 17.10
CA THR A 182 22.86 -19.83 16.74
C THR A 182 23.70 -18.61 16.42
N GLU A 183 23.52 -18.10 15.20
CA GLU A 183 24.07 -16.84 14.74
C GLU A 183 22.93 -15.84 14.43
N GLY A 184 23.26 -14.54 14.36
CA GLY A 184 22.24 -13.50 14.13
C GLY A 184 21.47 -13.68 12.83
N GLY A 185 22.13 -14.15 11.75
CA GLY A 185 21.50 -14.41 10.47
C GLY A 185 20.46 -15.53 10.49
N ASP A 186 20.55 -16.46 11.46
CA ASP A 186 19.62 -17.58 11.59
C ASP A 186 18.24 -17.07 12.02
N PHE A 187 18.21 -16.11 12.95
CA PHE A 187 16.98 -15.46 13.36
C PHE A 187 16.30 -14.66 12.26
N ARG A 188 17.09 -14.05 11.35
CA ARG A 188 16.51 -13.41 10.16
C ARG A 188 15.71 -14.41 9.33
N GLN A 189 16.30 -15.57 9.04
CA GLN A 189 15.66 -16.63 8.26
C GLN A 189 14.44 -17.20 8.99
N ALA A 190 14.57 -17.50 10.28
CA ALA A 190 13.47 -18.04 11.08
C ALA A 190 12.30 -17.04 11.17
N THR A 191 12.59 -15.75 11.39
CA THR A 191 11.57 -14.68 11.47
C THR A 191 10.78 -14.56 10.16
N TYR A 192 11.45 -14.52 9.00
CA TYR A 192 10.76 -14.42 7.72
C TYR A 192 9.94 -15.66 7.39
N ARG A 193 10.42 -16.85 7.79
CA ARG A 193 9.66 -18.09 7.66
C ARG A 193 8.43 -18.08 8.55
N ALA A 194 8.55 -17.59 9.81
CA ALA A 194 7.42 -17.47 10.74
C ALA A 194 6.32 -16.57 10.18
N VAL A 195 6.65 -15.38 9.68
CA VAL A 195 5.67 -14.49 9.06
C VAL A 195 5.00 -15.17 7.86
N ARG A 196 5.79 -15.74 6.94
CA ARG A 196 5.27 -16.39 5.74
C ARG A 196 4.38 -17.59 6.06
N GLN A 197 4.78 -18.40 7.03
CA GLN A 197 4.01 -19.58 7.46
C GLN A 197 2.70 -19.15 8.12
N GLY A 198 2.71 -18.14 9.00
CA GLY A 198 1.51 -17.60 9.63
C GLY A 198 0.53 -17.04 8.59
N LEU A 199 1.00 -16.27 7.61
CA LEU A 199 0.16 -15.75 6.53
C LEU A 199 -0.45 -16.87 5.67
N ARG A 200 0.30 -17.95 5.38
CA ARG A 200 -0.22 -19.12 4.67
C ARG A 200 -1.28 -19.88 5.49
N MET A 201 -1.10 -19.94 6.79
CA MET A 201 -2.12 -20.52 7.68
C MET A 201 -3.39 -19.67 7.75
N ALA A 202 -3.24 -18.34 7.70
CA ALA A 202 -4.36 -17.42 7.62
C ALA A 202 -5.12 -17.57 6.27
N GLU A 203 -4.40 -17.65 5.16
CA GLU A 203 -4.96 -17.90 3.82
C GLU A 203 -5.79 -19.20 3.80
N ALA A 204 -5.23 -20.29 4.32
CA ALA A 204 -5.94 -21.57 4.40
C ALA A 204 -7.23 -21.54 5.27
N LYS A 205 -7.34 -20.58 6.16
CA LYS A 205 -8.53 -20.32 7.01
C LYS A 205 -9.44 -19.23 6.46
N ASN A 206 -9.18 -18.68 5.27
CA ASN A 206 -9.86 -17.51 4.71
C ASN A 206 -9.83 -16.29 5.67
N ALA A 207 -8.72 -16.11 6.38
CA ALA A 207 -8.51 -15.06 7.37
C ALA A 207 -7.58 -13.95 6.86
N VAL A 208 -7.44 -13.81 5.56
CA VAL A 208 -6.71 -12.72 4.90
C VAL A 208 -7.70 -11.87 4.10
N GLN A 209 -7.56 -10.56 4.17
CA GLN A 209 -8.40 -9.61 3.45
C GLN A 209 -7.56 -8.70 2.57
N LEU A 210 -7.99 -8.52 1.31
CA LEU A 210 -7.44 -7.53 0.41
C LEU A 210 -8.05 -6.15 0.73
N LEU A 211 -7.21 -5.13 0.79
CA LEU A 211 -7.58 -3.75 1.01
C LEU A 211 -7.26 -2.93 -0.22
N GLU A 212 -8.15 -1.99 -0.54
CA GLU A 212 -7.94 -0.97 -1.55
C GLU A 212 -8.02 0.44 -0.94
N PRO A 213 -7.41 1.45 -1.58
CA PRO A 213 -7.52 2.82 -1.14
C PRO A 213 -8.91 3.37 -1.45
N TRP A 214 -9.41 4.21 -0.54
CA TRP A 214 -10.71 4.89 -0.65
C TRP A 214 -10.53 6.40 -0.67
N TYR A 215 -11.44 7.08 -1.37
CA TYR A 215 -11.62 8.52 -1.28
C TYR A 215 -12.83 8.87 -0.43
N GLU A 216 -12.70 9.95 0.33
CA GLU A 216 -13.81 10.75 0.82
C GLU A 216 -14.08 11.83 -0.22
N PHE A 217 -15.34 11.93 -0.69
CA PHE A 217 -15.68 12.87 -1.74
C PHE A 217 -16.68 13.93 -1.27
N THR A 218 -16.57 15.08 -1.90
CA THR A 218 -17.57 16.14 -1.84
C THR A 218 -17.95 16.50 -3.27
N LEU A 219 -19.23 16.37 -3.59
CA LEU A 219 -19.80 16.69 -4.90
C LEU A 219 -20.87 17.77 -4.73
N GLU A 220 -20.65 18.94 -5.33
CA GLU A 220 -21.62 20.03 -5.41
C GLU A 220 -22.15 20.10 -6.84
N LEU A 221 -23.48 20.12 -7.00
CA LEU A 221 -24.13 20.08 -8.32
C LEU A 221 -25.54 20.70 -8.28
N PRO A 222 -26.11 21.04 -9.44
CA PRO A 222 -27.52 21.45 -9.54
C PRO A 222 -28.47 20.34 -9.10
N ALA A 223 -29.57 20.70 -8.45
CA ALA A 223 -30.52 19.78 -7.81
C ALA A 223 -31.13 18.76 -8.81
N ASP A 224 -31.32 19.15 -10.06
CA ASP A 224 -31.83 18.29 -11.14
C ASP A 224 -30.86 17.15 -11.52
N CYS A 225 -29.55 17.30 -11.23
CA CYS A 225 -28.53 16.30 -11.48
C CYS A 225 -28.34 15.29 -10.32
N LEU A 226 -28.98 15.49 -9.16
CA LEU A 226 -28.76 14.68 -7.96
C LEU A 226 -29.04 13.19 -8.19
N GLY A 227 -30.14 12.85 -8.84
CA GLY A 227 -30.52 11.45 -9.06
C GLY A 227 -29.47 10.68 -9.88
N ARG A 228 -28.86 11.33 -10.87
CA ARG A 228 -27.77 10.77 -11.65
C ARG A 228 -26.53 10.58 -10.77
N ALA A 229 -26.14 11.61 -10.02
CA ALA A 229 -24.96 11.54 -9.15
C ALA A 229 -25.06 10.40 -8.12
N MET A 230 -26.22 10.23 -7.49
CA MET A 230 -26.47 9.13 -6.56
C MET A 230 -26.34 7.74 -7.23
N ALA A 231 -26.90 7.59 -8.43
CA ALA A 231 -26.78 6.35 -9.21
C ALA A 231 -25.32 6.08 -9.63
N ASP A 232 -24.59 7.12 -10.03
CA ASP A 232 -23.16 6.99 -10.39
C ASP A 232 -22.32 6.56 -9.20
N VAL A 233 -22.51 7.16 -8.00
CA VAL A 233 -21.79 6.76 -6.77
C VAL A 233 -22.10 5.30 -6.41
N GLN A 234 -23.35 4.85 -6.54
CA GLN A 234 -23.71 3.44 -6.31
C GLN A 234 -23.05 2.51 -7.33
N ARG A 235 -23.04 2.88 -8.60
CA ARG A 235 -22.37 2.14 -9.68
C ARG A 235 -20.86 2.02 -9.42
N MET A 236 -20.26 3.05 -8.82
CA MET A 236 -18.84 3.07 -8.40
C MET A 236 -18.58 2.35 -7.07
N CYS A 237 -19.55 1.58 -6.55
CA CYS A 237 -19.45 0.87 -5.26
C CYS A 237 -19.22 1.79 -4.06
N GLY A 238 -19.58 3.07 -4.19
CA GLY A 238 -19.49 4.06 -3.12
C GLY A 238 -20.72 4.11 -2.23
N SER A 239 -20.56 4.82 -1.12
CA SER A 239 -21.63 5.18 -0.19
C SER A 239 -21.71 6.70 -0.08
N PHE A 240 -22.89 7.23 0.24
CA PHE A 240 -23.08 8.66 0.43
C PHE A 240 -24.00 8.93 1.61
N GLU A 241 -23.84 10.12 2.19
CA GLU A 241 -24.69 10.64 3.26
C GLU A 241 -25.93 11.34 2.69
N ALA A 242 -26.85 11.75 3.57
CA ALA A 242 -28.05 12.49 3.16
C ALA A 242 -27.65 13.79 2.44
N PRO A 243 -28.19 14.06 1.22
CA PRO A 243 -27.83 15.24 0.47
C PRO A 243 -28.28 16.54 1.18
N GLU A 244 -27.41 17.53 1.20
CA GLU A 244 -27.71 18.86 1.73
C GLU A 244 -28.08 19.78 0.58
N THR A 245 -29.29 20.41 0.65
CA THR A 245 -29.77 21.32 -0.39
C THR A 245 -29.69 22.75 0.07
N SER A 246 -29.08 23.63 -0.73
CA SER A 246 -29.01 25.06 -0.48
C SER A 246 -29.12 25.86 -1.77
N GLY A 247 -30.12 26.72 -1.90
CA GLY A 247 -30.26 27.67 -3.01
C GLY A 247 -30.28 27.09 -4.41
N GLY A 248 -30.83 25.86 -4.59
CA GLY A 248 -30.86 25.15 -5.90
C GLY A 248 -29.61 24.31 -6.22
N THR A 249 -28.58 24.36 -5.38
CA THR A 249 -27.43 23.50 -5.42
C THR A 249 -27.52 22.41 -4.34
N VAL A 250 -27.09 21.22 -4.64
CA VAL A 250 -27.04 20.12 -3.69
C VAL A 250 -25.56 19.73 -3.46
N ARG A 251 -25.23 19.49 -2.19
CA ARG A 251 -23.98 18.94 -1.75
C ARG A 251 -24.19 17.48 -1.35
N LEU A 252 -23.44 16.58 -1.97
CA LEU A 252 -23.41 15.16 -1.68
C LEU A 252 -22.01 14.79 -1.18
N THR A 253 -21.93 14.19 0.00
CA THR A 253 -20.68 13.69 0.61
C THR A 253 -20.74 12.20 0.77
N GLY A 254 -19.58 11.54 0.79
CA GLY A 254 -19.52 10.11 0.98
C GLY A 254 -18.13 9.54 0.72
N ARG A 255 -18.08 8.21 0.57
CA ARG A 255 -16.85 7.48 0.35
C ARG A 255 -16.98 6.55 -0.86
N LEU A 256 -15.90 6.36 -1.61
CA LEU A 256 -15.87 5.43 -2.73
C LEU A 256 -14.44 4.91 -3.01
N PRO A 257 -14.30 3.74 -3.65
CA PRO A 257 -13.00 3.20 -4.03
C PRO A 257 -12.27 4.10 -5.03
N VAL A 258 -10.97 4.27 -4.85
CA VAL A 258 -10.12 5.03 -5.79
C VAL A 258 -10.16 4.42 -7.19
N ALA A 259 -10.23 3.09 -7.29
CA ALA A 259 -10.28 2.35 -8.54
C ALA A 259 -11.43 2.79 -9.46
N THR A 260 -12.60 3.05 -8.89
CA THR A 260 -13.83 3.36 -9.63
C THR A 260 -14.04 4.86 -9.84
N ALA A 261 -13.32 5.71 -9.10
CA ALA A 261 -13.44 7.17 -9.15
C ALA A 261 -12.74 7.82 -10.36
N ARG A 262 -11.93 7.06 -11.09
CA ARG A 262 -11.11 7.59 -12.19
C ARG A 262 -11.96 8.24 -13.28
N GLY A 263 -11.56 9.43 -13.70
CA GLY A 263 -12.26 10.17 -14.76
C GLY A 263 -13.60 10.76 -14.36
N TYR A 264 -14.14 10.48 -13.18
CA TYR A 264 -15.49 10.93 -12.79
C TYR A 264 -15.61 12.45 -12.74
N ALA A 265 -14.54 13.18 -12.41
CA ALA A 265 -14.54 14.66 -12.47
C ALA A 265 -14.93 15.18 -13.87
N ARG A 266 -14.47 14.51 -14.94
CA ARG A 266 -14.82 14.86 -16.34
C ARG A 266 -16.28 14.53 -16.64
N GLU A 267 -16.79 13.40 -16.13
CA GLU A 267 -18.21 13.03 -16.27
C GLU A 267 -19.10 14.05 -15.56
N VAL A 268 -18.75 14.45 -14.32
CA VAL A 268 -19.46 15.51 -13.57
C VAL A 268 -19.50 16.81 -14.37
N ALA A 269 -18.37 17.29 -14.85
CA ALA A 269 -18.31 18.50 -15.65
C ALA A 269 -19.17 18.41 -16.91
N ALA A 270 -19.21 17.26 -17.56
CA ALA A 270 -19.98 17.05 -18.79
C ALA A 270 -21.50 17.12 -18.55
N TYR A 271 -22.04 16.36 -17.59
CA TYR A 271 -23.49 16.32 -17.39
C TYR A 271 -24.05 17.51 -16.59
N THR A 272 -23.19 18.23 -15.85
CA THR A 272 -23.58 19.46 -15.15
C THR A 272 -23.27 20.72 -15.97
N HIS A 273 -22.80 20.58 -17.22
CA HIS A 273 -22.36 21.69 -18.06
C HIS A 273 -21.32 22.62 -17.40
N GLY A 274 -20.42 22.04 -16.60
CA GLY A 274 -19.37 22.75 -15.88
C GLY A 274 -19.81 23.39 -14.57
N LEU A 275 -21.05 23.21 -14.15
CA LEU A 275 -21.55 23.76 -12.87
C LEU A 275 -21.24 22.86 -11.66
N GLY A 276 -20.93 21.57 -11.90
CA GLY A 276 -20.59 20.62 -10.85
C GLY A 276 -19.15 20.79 -10.36
N ARG A 277 -18.95 20.60 -9.07
CA ARG A 277 -17.64 20.58 -8.41
C ARG A 277 -17.41 19.22 -7.78
N TRP A 278 -16.36 18.55 -8.19
CA TRP A 278 -15.91 17.28 -7.63
C TRP A 278 -14.60 17.49 -6.86
N ALA A 279 -14.60 17.14 -5.58
CA ALA A 279 -13.40 17.16 -4.74
C ALA A 279 -13.26 15.82 -4.02
N VAL A 280 -12.05 15.31 -3.93
CA VAL A 280 -11.73 14.06 -3.25
C VAL A 280 -10.54 14.24 -2.32
N LEU A 281 -10.57 13.53 -1.19
CA LEU A 281 -9.47 13.40 -0.26
C LEU A 281 -9.20 11.91 0.00
N PRO A 282 -7.93 11.48 0.12
CA PRO A 282 -7.63 10.12 0.54
C PRO A 282 -8.23 9.81 1.91
N ALA A 283 -8.98 8.70 2.00
CA ALA A 283 -9.67 8.26 3.22
C ALA A 283 -9.06 6.97 3.81
N GLY A 284 -7.81 6.67 3.44
CA GLY A 284 -7.12 5.47 3.87
C GLY A 284 -7.53 4.23 3.07
N TYR A 285 -7.40 3.07 3.70
CA TYR A 285 -7.65 1.76 3.09
C TYR A 285 -8.86 1.09 3.73
N ASP A 286 -9.67 0.42 2.91
CA ASP A 286 -10.79 -0.40 3.35
C ASP A 286 -10.91 -1.66 2.50
N ALA A 287 -11.87 -2.53 2.82
CA ALA A 287 -12.10 -3.78 2.10
C ALA A 287 -12.23 -3.55 0.60
N CYS A 288 -11.52 -4.36 -0.20
CA CYS A 288 -11.59 -4.29 -1.65
C CYS A 288 -12.96 -4.78 -2.13
N HIS A 289 -13.65 -3.95 -2.94
CA HIS A 289 -15.01 -4.22 -3.41
C HIS A 289 -15.10 -5.40 -4.39
N ASN A 290 -14.03 -5.69 -5.13
CA ASN A 290 -13.93 -6.78 -6.12
C ASN A 290 -12.71 -7.67 -5.88
N ALA A 291 -12.43 -8.01 -4.62
CA ALA A 291 -11.23 -8.75 -4.21
C ALA A 291 -11.02 -10.05 -5.00
N ASP A 292 -12.08 -10.83 -5.25
CA ASP A 292 -11.99 -12.11 -5.96
C ASP A 292 -11.47 -11.96 -7.40
N GLU A 293 -11.90 -10.91 -8.10
CA GLU A 293 -11.43 -10.61 -9.46
C GLU A 293 -9.94 -10.24 -9.46
N ILE A 294 -9.52 -9.41 -8.52
CA ILE A 294 -8.13 -8.97 -8.40
C ILE A 294 -7.21 -10.12 -8.04
N VAL A 295 -7.62 -10.97 -7.10
CA VAL A 295 -6.85 -12.17 -6.70
C VAL A 295 -6.74 -13.14 -7.87
N SER A 296 -7.84 -13.44 -8.56
CA SER A 296 -7.83 -14.32 -9.72
C SER A 296 -6.93 -13.80 -10.86
N ALA A 297 -6.97 -12.50 -11.14
CA ALA A 297 -6.09 -11.87 -12.13
C ALA A 297 -4.60 -11.98 -11.75
N ALA A 298 -4.28 -11.80 -10.47
CA ALA A 298 -2.91 -11.93 -9.96
C ALA A 298 -2.39 -13.38 -10.04
N GLU A 299 -3.24 -14.38 -9.82
CA GLU A 299 -2.90 -15.80 -9.97
C GLU A 299 -2.57 -16.17 -11.42
N ILE A 300 -3.38 -15.71 -12.37
CA ILE A 300 -3.12 -15.91 -13.81
C ILE A 300 -1.79 -15.28 -14.21
N GLY A 301 -1.50 -14.06 -13.76
CA GLY A 301 -0.22 -13.39 -14.00
C GLY A 301 0.98 -14.17 -13.46
N ARG A 302 0.87 -14.74 -12.26
CA ARG A 302 1.92 -15.59 -11.65
C ARG A 302 2.12 -16.92 -12.40
N ALA A 303 1.05 -17.53 -12.87
CA ALA A 303 1.12 -18.77 -13.67
C ALA A 303 1.87 -18.52 -14.97
N SER A 304 1.52 -17.45 -15.70
CA SER A 304 2.17 -17.09 -16.98
C SER A 304 3.65 -16.73 -16.83
N CYS A 305 4.08 -16.18 -15.68
CA CYS A 305 5.48 -15.95 -15.39
C CYS A 305 6.28 -17.25 -15.12
N ARG A 306 5.65 -18.27 -14.52
CA ARG A 306 6.28 -19.57 -14.25
C ARG A 306 6.49 -20.42 -15.51
N GLU A 307 5.64 -20.23 -16.52
CA GLU A 307 5.76 -20.93 -17.80
C GLU A 307 6.84 -20.36 -18.74
N ARG A 308 7.40 -19.16 -18.43
CA ARG A 308 8.44 -18.49 -19.23
C ARG A 308 9.86 -18.66 -18.68
N VAL A 309 10.04 -19.40 -17.60
CA VAL A 309 11.33 -19.83 -17.03
C VAL A 309 11.48 -21.33 -17.22
#